data_85aefaddfc24307cb5e7e595bca94561
#
_entry.id   85aefaddfc24307cb5e7e595bca94561
#
_cell.length_a   1.000
_cell.length_b   1.000
_cell.length_c   1.000
_cell.angle_alpha   90.00
_cell.angle_beta   90.00
_cell.angle_gamma   90.00
#
_symmetry.space_group_name_H-M   'P 1'
#
loop_
_entity.id
_entity.type
_entity.pdbx_description
1 polymer ?
#
loop_
_entity_poly.entity_id
_entity_poly.type
_entity_poly.pdbx_seq_one_letter_code
_entity_poly.pdbx_strand_id
1 'polypeptide(L)'
;VWRSVVVLALVNIIGVNLWLGQITSLRIDTTQGKQYSISAATRQYLNQIEEPLLIRGYFSGKTHPMLSPLVPQMKDLIHEYEIAGKGKIRIEFIDPITNLEVEEEANQKYGVRPIPLQVADRYQSAIVNSYFHILIGYGEEFEVLDFQDLIETRAQGDKDFEIVLRNPEYDLTRSIKKVLNTYR
;
A
#
# COMPACT_ATOMS: atom_id res chain seq x y z
N VAL A 1 12.69 -32.67 -50.02
CA VAL A 1 12.32 -33.17 -48.67
C VAL A 1 12.95 -32.29 -47.58
N TRP A 2 14.25 -31.95 -47.58
CA TRP A 2 14.89 -31.18 -46.52
C TRP A 2 14.42 -29.70 -46.47
N ARG A 3 14.23 -29.09 -47.65
CA ARG A 3 13.71 -27.69 -47.74
C ARG A 3 12.31 -27.57 -47.15
N SER A 4 11.45 -28.56 -47.32
CA SER A 4 10.11 -28.60 -46.80
C SER A 4 10.10 -28.77 -45.27
N VAL A 5 11.03 -29.52 -44.70
CA VAL A 5 11.18 -29.69 -43.25
C VAL A 5 11.64 -28.38 -42.58
N VAL A 6 12.58 -27.67 -43.21
CA VAL A 6 13.09 -26.38 -42.71
C VAL A 6 11.97 -25.32 -42.73
N VAL A 7 11.17 -25.25 -43.80
CA VAL A 7 10.02 -24.33 -43.87
C VAL A 7 8.98 -24.64 -42.81
N LEU A 8 8.69 -25.93 -42.59
CA LEU A 8 7.74 -26.35 -41.55
C LEU A 8 8.22 -26.01 -40.13
N ALA A 9 9.55 -26.18 -39.87
CA ALA A 9 10.12 -25.79 -38.60
C ALA A 9 10.04 -24.29 -38.35
N LEU A 10 10.33 -23.45 -39.36
CA LEU A 10 10.24 -22.00 -39.25
C LEU A 10 8.79 -21.54 -39.00
N VAL A 11 7.80 -22.13 -39.68
CA VAL A 11 6.38 -21.82 -39.48
C VAL A 11 5.94 -22.20 -38.04
N ASN A 12 6.42 -23.34 -37.53
CA ASN A 12 6.14 -23.73 -36.13
C ASN A 12 6.75 -22.75 -35.12
N ILE A 13 8.01 -22.33 -35.32
CA ILE A 13 8.69 -21.39 -34.43
C ILE A 13 7.96 -20.05 -34.44
N ILE A 14 7.52 -19.55 -35.61
CA ILE A 14 6.77 -18.31 -35.71
C ILE A 14 5.38 -18.46 -35.07
N GLY A 15 4.69 -19.58 -35.29
CA GLY A 15 3.39 -19.89 -34.68
C GLY A 15 3.47 -19.93 -33.15
N VAL A 16 4.47 -20.61 -32.61
CA VAL A 16 4.71 -20.70 -31.16
C VAL A 16 5.06 -19.33 -30.56
N ASN A 17 5.88 -18.53 -31.25
CA ASN A 17 6.18 -17.16 -30.78
C ASN A 17 4.97 -16.23 -30.80
N LEU A 18 4.12 -16.31 -31.82
CA LEU A 18 2.87 -15.52 -31.89
C LEU A 18 1.89 -15.97 -30.81
N TRP A 19 1.81 -17.27 -30.53
CA TRP A 19 0.96 -17.83 -29.49
C TRP A 19 1.46 -17.48 -28.08
N LEU A 20 2.77 -17.57 -27.84
CA LEU A 20 3.43 -17.13 -26.60
C LEU A 20 3.30 -15.63 -26.38
N GLY A 21 3.33 -14.82 -27.47
CA GLY A 21 3.11 -13.37 -27.38
C GLY A 21 1.73 -12.97 -26.89
N GLN A 22 0.72 -13.80 -27.12
CA GLN A 22 -0.63 -13.58 -26.57
C GLN A 22 -0.76 -14.02 -25.10
N ILE A 23 0.09 -14.96 -24.63
CA ILE A 23 0.13 -15.43 -23.25
C ILE A 23 0.86 -14.45 -22.31
N THR A 24 1.66 -13.53 -22.85
CA THR A 24 2.33 -12.48 -22.05
C THR A 24 1.35 -11.48 -21.42
N SER A 25 0.08 -11.50 -21.78
CA SER A 25 -0.96 -10.79 -21.03
C SER A 25 -1.44 -11.55 -19.78
N LEU A 26 -1.17 -12.84 -19.69
CA LEU A 26 -1.24 -13.62 -18.45
C LEU A 26 0.09 -13.45 -17.69
N ARG A 27 0.31 -12.25 -17.17
CA ARG A 27 1.32 -12.00 -16.17
C ARG A 27 0.86 -12.75 -14.91
N ILE A 28 1.16 -14.05 -14.86
CA ILE A 28 1.10 -14.80 -13.60
C ILE A 28 2.23 -14.20 -12.77
N ASP A 29 1.86 -13.26 -11.94
CA ASP A 29 2.72 -12.72 -10.92
C ASP A 29 2.96 -13.83 -9.89
N THR A 30 3.95 -14.67 -10.18
CA THR A 30 4.44 -15.73 -9.28
C THR A 30 5.44 -15.17 -8.27
N THR A 31 5.62 -13.86 -8.26
CA THR A 31 6.35 -13.19 -7.20
C THR A 31 5.55 -13.38 -5.91
N GLN A 32 6.18 -13.82 -4.86
CA GLN A 32 5.68 -14.12 -3.50
C GLN A 32 4.77 -13.04 -2.86
N GLY A 33 3.88 -12.43 -3.63
CA GLY A 33 3.10 -11.22 -3.35
C GLY A 33 1.64 -11.43 -2.95
N LYS A 34 1.20 -12.65 -2.62
CA LYS A 34 -0.12 -12.83 -1.99
C LYS A 34 -0.14 -12.50 -0.49
N GLN A 35 0.91 -11.90 0.02
CA GLN A 35 1.02 -11.56 1.44
C GLN A 35 0.01 -10.46 1.85
N TYR A 36 -0.53 -9.72 0.88
CA TYR A 36 -1.43 -8.57 1.12
C TYR A 36 -2.75 -8.62 0.36
N SER A 37 -3.20 -9.79 -0.11
CA SER A 37 -4.53 -9.88 -0.69
C SER A 37 -5.60 -9.71 0.39
N ILE A 38 -6.52 -8.77 0.17
CA ILE A 38 -7.64 -8.54 1.08
C ILE A 38 -8.63 -9.70 1.06
N SER A 39 -9.29 -9.94 2.19
CA SER A 39 -10.25 -11.03 2.38
C SER A 39 -11.49 -10.89 1.48
N ALA A 40 -12.19 -11.99 1.25
CA ALA A 40 -13.45 -11.98 0.53
C ALA A 40 -14.52 -11.11 1.24
N ALA A 41 -14.52 -11.11 2.57
CA ALA A 41 -15.42 -10.28 3.37
C ALA A 41 -15.17 -8.78 3.14
N THR A 42 -13.91 -8.36 3.14
CA THR A 42 -13.53 -6.97 2.83
C THR A 42 -13.97 -6.59 1.42
N ARG A 43 -13.71 -7.43 0.40
CA ARG A 43 -14.13 -7.17 -0.98
C ARG A 43 -15.64 -7.03 -1.11
N GLN A 44 -16.40 -7.90 -0.45
CA GLN A 44 -17.87 -7.83 -0.46
C GLN A 44 -18.35 -6.52 0.17
N TYR A 45 -17.71 -6.07 1.24
CA TYR A 45 -18.03 -4.80 1.88
C TYR A 45 -17.73 -3.60 0.99
N LEU A 46 -16.57 -3.57 0.33
CA LEU A 46 -16.17 -2.50 -0.58
C LEU A 46 -17.11 -2.35 -1.79
N ASN A 47 -17.76 -3.42 -2.24
CA ASN A 47 -18.77 -3.35 -3.30
C ASN A 47 -20.01 -2.54 -2.93
N GLN A 48 -20.27 -2.32 -1.62
CA GLN A 48 -21.43 -1.56 -1.11
C GLN A 48 -21.18 -0.06 -1.01
N ILE A 49 -19.94 0.39 -1.26
CA ILE A 49 -19.58 1.82 -1.26
C ILE A 49 -20.33 2.50 -2.42
N GLU A 50 -21.05 3.57 -2.15
CA GLU A 50 -21.82 4.31 -3.13
C GLU A 50 -21.07 5.53 -3.67
N GLU A 51 -20.50 6.33 -2.78
CA GLU A 51 -19.74 7.54 -3.09
C GLU A 51 -18.23 7.23 -3.23
N PRO A 52 -17.44 8.09 -3.89
CA PRO A 52 -16.00 7.95 -3.96
C PRO A 52 -15.33 8.00 -2.58
N LEU A 53 -14.54 6.98 -2.26
CA LEU A 53 -13.72 6.90 -1.06
C LEU A 53 -12.27 7.29 -1.39
N LEU A 54 -11.66 8.14 -0.58
CA LEU A 54 -10.24 8.47 -0.66
C LEU A 54 -9.46 7.70 0.39
N ILE A 55 -8.38 7.04 -0.03
CA ILE A 55 -7.35 6.51 0.88
C ILE A 55 -6.05 7.24 0.56
N ARG A 56 -5.57 8.05 1.48
CA ARG A 56 -4.33 8.82 1.32
C ARG A 56 -3.28 8.34 2.31
N GLY A 57 -2.16 7.84 1.81
CA GLY A 57 -1.00 7.48 2.63
C GLY A 57 -0.03 8.64 2.73
N TYR A 58 0.28 9.06 3.95
CA TYR A 58 1.32 10.01 4.25
C TYR A 58 2.58 9.26 4.66
N PHE A 59 3.55 9.18 3.76
CA PHE A 59 4.79 8.43 3.97
C PHE A 59 6.00 9.29 3.63
N SER A 60 6.90 9.46 4.58
CA SER A 60 8.15 10.17 4.34
C SER A 60 9.07 9.38 3.42
N GLY A 61 9.64 10.04 2.41
CA GLY A 61 10.63 9.44 1.52
C GLY A 61 11.94 9.10 2.27
N LYS A 62 12.30 9.92 3.27
CA LYS A 62 13.37 9.62 4.22
C LYS A 62 12.74 9.27 5.55
N THR A 63 12.62 8.00 5.83
CA THR A 63 12.05 7.50 7.08
C THR A 63 13.07 6.69 7.89
N HIS A 64 12.71 6.39 9.14
CA HIS A 64 13.54 5.55 10.00
C HIS A 64 13.75 4.16 9.35
N PRO A 65 14.96 3.57 9.42
CA PRO A 65 15.26 2.26 8.80
C PRO A 65 14.29 1.14 9.20
N MET A 66 13.75 1.18 10.42
CA MET A 66 12.77 0.18 10.90
C MET A 66 11.40 0.34 10.24
N LEU A 67 11.01 1.54 9.79
CA LEU A 67 9.76 1.79 9.09
C LEU A 67 9.86 1.61 7.59
N SER A 68 11.05 1.78 7.03
CA SER A 68 11.29 1.74 5.59
C SER A 68 10.72 0.48 4.91
N PRO A 69 10.85 -0.74 5.46
CA PRO A 69 10.27 -1.94 4.86
C PRO A 69 8.74 -2.00 4.92
N LEU A 70 8.11 -1.24 5.84
CA LEU A 70 6.66 -1.27 6.04
C LEU A 70 5.92 -0.39 5.03
N VAL A 71 6.58 0.65 4.48
CA VAL A 71 5.97 1.55 3.51
C VAL A 71 5.52 0.84 2.23
N PRO A 72 6.35 0.05 1.52
CA PRO A 72 5.91 -0.69 0.36
C PRO A 72 4.81 -1.69 0.70
N GLN A 73 4.89 -2.39 1.84
CA GLN A 73 3.88 -3.34 2.28
C GLN A 73 2.51 -2.66 2.44
N MET A 74 2.48 -1.48 3.05
CA MET A 74 1.24 -0.72 3.23
C MET A 74 0.71 -0.18 1.89
N LYS A 75 1.59 0.28 1.01
CA LYS A 75 1.21 0.72 -0.34
C LYS A 75 0.59 -0.40 -1.15
N ASP A 76 1.17 -1.59 -1.12
CA ASP A 76 0.66 -2.77 -1.82
C ASP A 76 -0.72 -3.15 -1.31
N LEU A 77 -0.93 -3.14 0.01
CA LEU A 77 -2.25 -3.39 0.59
C LEU A 77 -3.28 -2.33 0.14
N ILE A 78 -2.93 -1.05 0.16
CA ILE A 78 -3.82 0.04 -0.28
C ILE A 78 -4.19 -0.12 -1.77
N HIS A 79 -3.25 -0.56 -2.62
CA HIS A 79 -3.55 -0.88 -4.03
C HIS A 79 -4.57 -2.02 -4.17
N GLU A 80 -4.54 -3.03 -3.29
CA GLU A 80 -5.56 -4.08 -3.29
C GLU A 80 -6.97 -3.52 -2.99
N TYR A 81 -7.07 -2.51 -2.12
CA TYR A 81 -8.35 -1.80 -1.89
C TYR A 81 -8.81 -1.02 -3.12
N GLU A 82 -7.90 -0.33 -3.82
CA GLU A 82 -8.22 0.38 -5.05
C GLU A 82 -8.78 -0.58 -6.11
N ILE A 83 -8.09 -1.71 -6.34
CA ILE A 83 -8.52 -2.75 -7.28
C ILE A 83 -9.90 -3.29 -6.90
N ALA A 84 -10.10 -3.62 -5.63
CA ALA A 84 -11.36 -4.15 -5.14
C ALA A 84 -12.50 -3.13 -5.16
N GLY A 85 -12.18 -1.84 -5.09
CA GLY A 85 -13.13 -0.74 -5.14
C GLY A 85 -13.72 -0.47 -6.52
N LYS A 86 -13.17 -1.07 -7.58
CA LYS A 86 -13.69 -0.99 -8.96
C LYS A 86 -13.95 0.45 -9.43
N GLY A 87 -13.00 1.33 -9.16
CA GLY A 87 -13.06 2.75 -9.53
C GLY A 87 -13.78 3.66 -8.53
N LYS A 88 -14.30 3.12 -7.41
CA LYS A 88 -14.89 3.91 -6.33
C LYS A 88 -13.90 4.30 -5.25
N ILE A 89 -12.72 3.70 -5.23
CA ILE A 89 -11.65 4.01 -4.28
C ILE A 89 -10.54 4.72 -5.04
N ARG A 90 -10.21 5.92 -4.59
CA ARG A 90 -9.08 6.71 -5.07
C ARG A 90 -7.98 6.64 -4.05
N ILE A 91 -6.75 6.40 -4.50
CA ILE A 91 -5.59 6.36 -3.64
C ILE A 91 -4.61 7.48 -3.97
N GLU A 92 -3.94 7.99 -2.94
CA GLU A 92 -2.88 8.99 -3.06
C GLU A 92 -1.76 8.65 -2.08
N PHE A 93 -0.51 8.83 -2.50
CA PHE A 93 0.66 8.71 -1.63
C PHE A 93 1.43 10.02 -1.65
N ILE A 94 1.60 10.61 -0.50
CA ILE A 94 2.17 11.94 -0.34
C ILE A 94 3.27 11.91 0.71
N ASP A 95 4.38 12.59 0.41
CA ASP A 95 5.39 12.93 1.41
C ASP A 95 5.18 14.39 1.83
N PRO A 96 4.63 14.66 3.02
CA PRO A 96 4.34 16.03 3.45
C PRO A 96 5.58 16.91 3.55
N ILE A 97 6.75 16.33 3.86
CA ILE A 97 8.01 17.09 4.06
C ILE A 97 8.46 17.77 2.77
N THR A 98 8.04 17.27 1.61
CA THR A 98 8.47 17.81 0.31
C THR A 98 7.73 19.06 -0.12
N ASN A 99 6.58 19.39 0.52
CA ASN A 99 5.75 20.53 0.17
C ASN A 99 5.11 21.12 1.43
N LEU A 100 5.47 22.36 1.76
CA LEU A 100 5.01 23.06 2.95
C LEU A 100 3.46 23.19 3.01
N GLU A 101 2.81 23.48 1.89
CA GLU A 101 1.34 23.61 1.84
C GLU A 101 0.65 22.29 2.18
N VAL A 102 1.21 21.18 1.68
CA VAL A 102 0.71 19.83 1.97
C VAL A 102 0.94 19.45 3.42
N GLU A 103 2.10 19.81 3.97
CA GLU A 103 2.42 19.60 5.37
C GLU A 103 1.50 20.39 6.30
N GLU A 104 1.25 21.65 5.97
CA GLU A 104 0.30 22.49 6.72
C GLU A 104 -1.13 21.95 6.63
N GLU A 105 -1.60 21.52 5.45
CA GLU A 105 -2.90 20.88 5.31
C GLU A 105 -3.00 19.61 6.18
N ALA A 106 -1.99 18.74 6.09
CA ALA A 106 -1.96 17.51 6.87
C ALA A 106 -2.01 17.78 8.39
N ASN A 107 -1.21 18.76 8.85
CA ASN A 107 -1.12 19.10 10.27
C ASN A 107 -2.37 19.81 10.80
N GLN A 108 -2.88 20.82 10.07
CA GLN A 108 -3.93 21.70 10.57
C GLN A 108 -5.34 21.14 10.33
N LYS A 109 -5.58 20.60 9.15
CA LYS A 109 -6.90 20.11 8.76
C LYS A 109 -7.16 18.68 9.26
N TYR A 110 -6.17 17.80 9.15
CA TYR A 110 -6.33 16.38 9.45
C TYR A 110 -5.66 15.95 10.76
N GLY A 111 -4.87 16.81 11.40
CA GLY A 111 -4.17 16.48 12.63
C GLY A 111 -3.02 15.48 12.45
N VAL A 112 -2.60 15.26 11.21
CA VAL A 112 -1.49 14.36 10.87
C VAL A 112 -0.16 15.06 11.18
N ARG A 113 0.56 14.58 12.19
CA ARG A 113 1.82 15.19 12.64
C ARG A 113 3.00 14.24 12.46
N PRO A 114 4.20 14.76 12.18
CA PRO A 114 5.38 13.92 12.06
C PRO A 114 5.72 13.26 13.39
N ILE A 115 6.24 12.05 13.29
CA ILE A 115 6.72 11.25 14.42
C ILE A 115 8.23 11.48 14.53
N PRO A 116 8.73 12.05 15.65
CA PRO A 116 10.16 12.20 15.87
C PRO A 116 10.76 10.84 16.25
N LEU A 117 11.59 10.29 15.39
CA LEU A 117 12.27 9.01 15.60
C LEU A 117 13.77 9.24 15.73
N GLN A 118 14.38 8.62 16.73
CA GLN A 118 15.82 8.72 16.93
C GLN A 118 16.54 7.66 16.09
N VAL A 119 17.38 8.11 15.19
CA VAL A 119 18.31 7.27 14.43
C VAL A 119 19.68 7.43 15.06
N ALA A 120 20.27 6.36 15.55
CA ALA A 120 21.61 6.36 16.10
C ALA A 120 22.47 5.33 15.35
N ASP A 121 23.65 5.75 14.94
CA ASP A 121 24.74 4.88 14.53
C ASP A 121 25.93 4.99 15.50
N ARG A 122 27.04 4.32 15.20
CA ARG A 122 28.22 4.31 16.06
C ARG A 122 28.83 5.69 16.30
N TYR A 123 28.53 6.68 15.47
CA TYR A 123 29.20 7.98 15.45
C TYR A 123 28.25 9.17 15.56
N GLN A 124 26.98 8.98 15.24
CA GLN A 124 26.01 10.06 15.20
C GLN A 124 24.63 9.62 15.71
N SER A 125 23.96 10.56 16.35
CA SER A 125 22.55 10.43 16.72
C SER A 125 21.79 11.61 16.14
N ALA A 126 20.72 11.34 15.42
CA ALA A 126 19.85 12.34 14.82
C ALA A 126 18.39 12.03 15.06
N ILE A 127 17.56 13.06 15.15
CA ILE A 127 16.10 12.92 15.16
C ILE A 127 15.63 13.07 13.72
N VAL A 128 14.91 12.07 13.23
CA VAL A 128 14.27 12.10 11.91
C VAL A 128 12.76 12.19 12.12
N ASN A 129 12.17 13.25 11.60
CA ASN A 129 10.73 13.40 11.56
C ASN A 129 10.18 12.53 10.41
N SER A 130 9.31 11.59 10.73
CA SER A 130 8.74 10.66 9.76
C SER A 130 7.23 10.72 9.78
N TYR A 131 6.62 10.65 8.61
CA TYR A 131 5.19 10.44 8.47
C TYR A 131 4.92 8.97 8.12
N PHE A 132 4.01 8.36 8.84
CA PHE A 132 3.49 7.02 8.59
C PHE A 132 2.03 6.98 9.05
N HIS A 133 1.16 7.57 8.22
CA HIS A 133 -0.26 7.76 8.53
C HIS A 133 -1.11 7.45 7.32
N ILE A 134 -2.35 7.04 7.56
CA ILE A 134 -3.34 6.83 6.51
C ILE A 134 -4.59 7.64 6.83
N LEU A 135 -4.98 8.48 5.88
CA LEU A 135 -6.23 9.21 5.89
C LEU A 135 -7.26 8.46 5.05
N ILE A 136 -8.42 8.22 5.60
CA ILE A 136 -9.58 7.68 4.90
C ILE A 136 -10.64 8.75 4.89
N GLY A 137 -11.04 9.20 3.69
CA GLY A 137 -12.03 10.25 3.50
C GLY A 137 -13.24 9.76 2.72
N TYR A 138 -14.44 10.16 3.15
CA TYR A 138 -15.69 9.84 2.49
C TYR A 138 -16.66 11.03 2.62
N GLY A 139 -16.91 11.73 1.52
CA GLY A 139 -17.59 13.01 1.55
C GLY A 139 -16.80 14.05 2.37
N GLU A 140 -17.43 14.59 3.41
CA GLU A 140 -16.79 15.53 4.33
C GLU A 140 -16.19 14.85 5.58
N GLU A 141 -16.50 13.57 5.77
CA GLU A 141 -16.02 12.79 6.91
C GLU A 141 -14.63 12.18 6.62
N PHE A 142 -13.80 12.13 7.65
CA PHE A 142 -12.49 11.48 7.54
C PHE A 142 -12.10 10.78 8.85
N GLU A 143 -11.22 9.81 8.70
CA GLU A 143 -10.56 9.09 9.79
C GLU A 143 -9.07 9.02 9.50
N VAL A 144 -8.26 9.18 10.53
CA VAL A 144 -6.80 9.06 10.43
C VAL A 144 -6.34 7.88 11.26
N LEU A 145 -5.59 6.99 10.62
CA LEU A 145 -4.82 5.94 11.28
C LEU A 145 -3.40 6.44 11.46
N ASP A 146 -2.96 6.48 12.69
CA ASP A 146 -1.59 6.88 13.01
C ASP A 146 -0.64 5.66 13.12
N PHE A 147 0.61 5.96 13.37
CA PHE A 147 1.67 4.98 13.57
C PHE A 147 1.32 3.92 14.64
N GLN A 148 0.68 4.32 15.74
CA GLN A 148 0.35 3.41 16.84
C GLN A 148 -0.81 2.45 16.48
N ASP A 149 -1.69 2.89 15.59
CA ASP A 149 -2.77 2.05 15.10
C ASP A 149 -2.26 0.95 14.15
N LEU A 150 -1.24 1.26 13.36
CA LEU A 150 -0.82 0.46 12.22
C LEU A 150 0.28 -0.54 12.53
N ILE A 151 1.09 -0.29 13.56
CA ILE A 151 2.27 -1.09 13.85
C ILE A 151 2.25 -1.74 15.22
N GLU A 152 3.01 -2.81 15.36
CA GLU A 152 3.32 -3.45 16.63
C GLU A 152 4.80 -3.82 16.70
N THR A 153 5.30 -3.91 17.92
CA THR A 153 6.65 -4.40 18.18
C THR A 153 6.58 -5.86 18.58
N ARG A 154 7.30 -6.72 17.86
CA ARG A 154 7.45 -8.15 18.18
C ARG A 154 8.84 -8.42 18.69
N ALA A 155 8.93 -9.20 19.76
CA ALA A 155 10.22 -9.69 20.24
C ALA A 155 10.70 -10.83 19.31
N GLN A 156 11.93 -10.68 18.78
CA GLN A 156 12.59 -11.67 17.94
C GLN A 156 13.79 -12.26 18.70
N GLY A 157 13.52 -12.95 19.83
CA GLY A 157 14.55 -13.46 20.73
C GLY A 157 14.77 -12.58 21.96
N ASP A 158 15.84 -12.86 22.71
CA ASP A 158 16.08 -12.25 24.04
C ASP A 158 16.47 -10.76 24.00
N LYS A 159 16.88 -10.21 22.84
CA LYS A 159 17.40 -8.83 22.74
C LYS A 159 16.99 -8.07 21.49
N ASP A 160 16.35 -8.73 20.52
CA ASP A 160 15.99 -8.09 19.25
C ASP A 160 14.48 -7.85 19.16
N PHE A 161 14.11 -6.66 18.71
CA PHE A 161 12.73 -6.26 18.44
C PHE A 161 12.56 -5.95 16.97
N GLU A 162 11.48 -6.46 16.40
CA GLU A 162 11.05 -6.16 15.03
C GLU A 162 9.79 -5.33 15.08
N ILE A 163 9.73 -4.29 14.23
CA ILE A 163 8.51 -3.52 14.01
C ILE A 163 7.81 -4.09 12.79
N VAL A 164 6.55 -4.46 12.96
CA VAL A 164 5.72 -5.06 11.90
C VAL A 164 4.37 -4.37 11.82
N LEU A 165 3.68 -4.51 10.69
CA LEU A 165 2.27 -4.11 10.59
C LEU A 165 1.42 -5.03 11.48
N ARG A 166 0.57 -4.46 12.32
CA ARG A 166 -0.26 -5.20 13.28
C ARG A 166 -1.33 -6.06 12.60
N ASN A 167 -2.34 -5.43 12.06
CA ASN A 167 -3.41 -6.03 11.26
C ASN A 167 -4.00 -4.98 10.31
N PRO A 168 -3.23 -4.57 9.30
CA PRO A 168 -3.54 -3.39 8.51
C PRO A 168 -4.85 -3.54 7.71
N GLU A 169 -5.22 -4.74 7.26
CA GLU A 169 -6.50 -4.95 6.60
C GLU A 169 -7.68 -4.68 7.55
N TYR A 170 -7.60 -5.18 8.77
CA TYR A 170 -8.64 -4.95 9.77
C TYR A 170 -8.76 -3.47 10.12
N ASP A 171 -7.64 -2.81 10.36
CA ASP A 171 -7.61 -1.40 10.77
C ASP A 171 -8.15 -0.48 9.64
N LEU A 172 -7.73 -0.71 8.39
CA LEU A 172 -8.27 -0.01 7.22
C LEU A 172 -9.77 -0.24 7.05
N THR A 173 -10.21 -1.49 7.07
CA THR A 173 -11.63 -1.84 6.87
C THR A 173 -12.51 -1.27 7.98
N ARG A 174 -12.03 -1.30 9.23
CA ARG A 174 -12.73 -0.70 10.37
C ARG A 174 -12.89 0.80 10.20
N SER A 175 -11.84 1.49 9.79
CA SER A 175 -11.87 2.94 9.58
C SER A 175 -12.75 3.33 8.38
N ILE A 176 -12.73 2.55 7.29
CA ILE A 176 -13.68 2.72 6.19
C ILE A 176 -15.13 2.58 6.68
N LYS A 177 -15.42 1.56 7.49
CA LYS A 177 -16.77 1.38 8.08
C LYS A 177 -17.17 2.56 8.95
N LYS A 178 -16.22 3.11 9.71
CA LYS A 178 -16.50 4.24 10.59
C LYS A 178 -16.91 5.47 9.79
N VAL A 179 -16.14 5.89 8.78
CA VAL A 179 -16.47 7.07 7.96
C VAL A 179 -17.78 6.89 7.19
N LEU A 180 -18.05 5.69 6.65
CA LEU A 180 -19.32 5.39 5.98
C LEU A 180 -20.53 5.47 6.91
N ASN A 181 -20.39 5.03 8.15
CA ASN A 181 -21.48 5.08 9.13
C ASN A 181 -21.72 6.50 9.67
N THR A 182 -20.67 7.32 9.76
CA THR A 182 -20.78 8.72 10.21
C THR A 182 -21.43 9.59 9.13
N TYR A 183 -21.17 9.31 7.86
CA TYR A 183 -21.71 10.04 6.71
C TYR A 183 -23.22 9.81 6.50
N ARG A 184 -23.80 8.72 6.97
CA ARG A 184 -25.22 8.40 6.90
C ARG A 184 -26.03 9.16 7.96
#